data_489b4485deaee8d06865220cafef4536
#
_entry.id   489b4485deaee8d06865220cafef4536
#
_cell.length_a   1.000
_cell.length_b   1.000
_cell.length_c   1.000
_cell.angle_alpha   90.00
_cell.angle_beta   90.00
_cell.angle_gamma   90.00
#
_symmetry.space_group_name_H-M   'P 1'
#
loop_
_entity.id
_entity.type
_entity.pdbx_description
1 polymer ?
#
loop_
_entity_poly.entity_id
_entity_poly.type
_entity_poly.pdbx_seq_one_letter_code
_entity_poly.pdbx_strand_id
1 'polypeptide(L)'
;MEEKKIPLSFYQIDILKSEDTLSFYLEKLGSGIDTIDELRLLNYNSPFIVEAEINEEEDEYVFSFSLCSRYLPFSTICEESIEVRLKAARNLTYLYDSLSYGVLPVIHPECVYFDDNYFPVVTLRYVRNMRKFEEKKNDYLQDLKAMILALVYVDFEWEDVYKTSGQVIKDQESVSIRDKQNINEIADFLTESLQKEIAQTKKEKLLVKKTEYRWIRLAALIAPVVAVLLVIPLVFYTFFEIPAKNTVINASTHFLANDYSSVINSYSGTSINNMSASTKYQLAYSYIQLSGLSTKQKSTILSNLSVRSVEDYFDYWIYYGRNDFENAHETAKTLQDIELKYYAVIGYLNYLQTDSDLKGSKKEEKIKEYTSLKQAYEKELNDIVGGGDNE
;
A
#
# COMPACT_ATOMS: atom_id res chain seq x y z
N MET A 1 26.51 -28.48 -29.14
CA MET A 1 25.39 -28.69 -28.21
C MET A 1 25.76 -29.91 -27.36
N GLU A 2 25.73 -29.80 -26.03
CA GLU A 2 25.98 -30.95 -25.15
C GLU A 2 24.74 -31.83 -25.13
N GLU A 3 24.89 -33.09 -25.55
CA GLU A 3 23.87 -34.12 -25.41
C GLU A 3 23.87 -34.63 -23.97
N LYS A 4 22.72 -34.60 -23.34
CA LYS A 4 22.55 -35.09 -21.98
C LYS A 4 21.95 -36.49 -22.03
N LYS A 5 22.68 -37.48 -21.49
CA LYS A 5 22.18 -38.84 -21.28
C LYS A 5 21.23 -38.85 -20.08
N ILE A 6 20.01 -39.30 -20.26
CA ILE A 6 18.97 -39.40 -19.23
C ILE A 6 18.57 -40.88 -19.09
N PRO A 7 18.83 -41.51 -17.96
CA PRO A 7 18.40 -42.88 -17.71
C PRO A 7 16.92 -42.92 -17.36
N LEU A 8 16.13 -43.60 -18.17
CA LEU A 8 14.74 -43.92 -17.81
C LEU A 8 14.72 -45.23 -17.02
N SER A 9 15.10 -45.18 -15.77
CA SER A 9 15.43 -46.35 -14.92
C SER A 9 14.29 -47.37 -14.86
N PHE A 10 13.04 -46.94 -14.83
CA PHE A 10 11.87 -47.84 -14.77
C PHE A 10 11.60 -48.57 -16.08
N TYR A 11 12.10 -48.04 -17.18
CA TYR A 11 11.97 -48.63 -18.50
C TYR A 11 13.28 -49.33 -18.97
N GLN A 12 14.34 -49.20 -18.16
CA GLN A 12 15.67 -49.79 -18.46
C GLN A 12 16.20 -49.34 -19.84
N ILE A 13 16.04 -48.09 -20.15
CA ILE A 13 16.50 -47.43 -21.37
C ILE A 13 17.19 -46.10 -21.05
N ASP A 14 18.09 -45.73 -21.91
CA ASP A 14 18.74 -44.41 -21.87
C ASP A 14 18.30 -43.62 -23.08
N ILE A 15 18.01 -42.33 -22.88
CA ILE A 15 17.76 -41.39 -23.95
C ILE A 15 18.88 -40.36 -24.02
N LEU A 16 19.21 -39.89 -25.20
CA LEU A 16 20.04 -38.71 -25.41
C LEU A 16 19.17 -37.53 -25.73
N LYS A 17 19.26 -36.47 -24.95
CA LYS A 17 18.47 -35.26 -25.10
C LYS A 17 19.35 -34.05 -25.39
N SER A 18 19.03 -33.31 -26.46
CA SER A 18 19.55 -32.00 -26.75
C SER A 18 18.39 -30.98 -26.69
N GLU A 19 18.62 -29.68 -27.02
CA GLU A 19 17.58 -28.66 -26.99
C GLU A 19 16.39 -29.02 -27.91
N ASP A 20 16.67 -29.49 -29.12
CA ASP A 20 15.66 -29.67 -30.17
C ASP A 20 15.45 -31.14 -30.56
N THR A 21 16.23 -32.07 -29.98
CA THR A 21 16.16 -33.50 -30.36
C THR A 21 16.19 -34.39 -29.13
N LEU A 22 15.51 -35.50 -29.25
CA LEU A 22 15.60 -36.63 -28.33
C LEU A 22 15.88 -37.88 -29.12
N SER A 23 16.93 -38.63 -28.76
CA SER A 23 17.32 -39.85 -29.44
C SER A 23 17.27 -41.05 -28.52
N PHE A 24 16.88 -42.17 -29.06
CA PHE A 24 16.77 -43.46 -28.38
C PHE A 24 17.43 -44.56 -29.23
N TYR A 25 18.15 -45.44 -28.58
CA TYR A 25 18.90 -46.54 -29.20
C TYR A 25 18.28 -47.88 -28.80
N LEU A 26 17.93 -48.70 -29.78
CA LEU A 26 17.39 -50.04 -29.57
C LEU A 26 18.32 -51.06 -30.13
N GLU A 27 18.93 -51.87 -29.25
CA GLU A 27 19.75 -53.00 -29.68
C GLU A 27 18.95 -54.01 -30.51
N LYS A 28 19.43 -54.40 -31.68
CA LYS A 28 18.79 -55.39 -32.55
C LYS A 28 18.64 -56.74 -31.86
N LEU A 29 19.68 -57.13 -31.13
CA LEU A 29 19.69 -58.39 -30.39
C LEU A 29 18.70 -58.33 -29.24
N GLY A 30 17.67 -59.16 -29.31
CA GLY A 30 16.65 -59.23 -28.27
C GLY A 30 15.53 -58.21 -28.35
N SER A 31 15.52 -57.32 -29.36
CA SER A 31 14.45 -56.33 -29.58
C SER A 31 13.12 -56.98 -29.95
N GLY A 32 13.13 -58.12 -30.62
CA GLY A 32 11.97 -58.76 -31.24
C GLY A 32 11.63 -58.19 -32.61
N ILE A 33 12.52 -57.37 -33.20
CA ILE A 33 12.37 -56.72 -34.51
C ILE A 33 13.32 -57.39 -35.48
N ASP A 34 12.77 -57.96 -36.54
CA ASP A 34 13.56 -58.65 -37.58
C ASP A 34 13.91 -57.71 -38.72
N THR A 35 13.06 -56.73 -39.01
CA THR A 35 13.24 -55.79 -40.12
C THR A 35 12.84 -54.36 -39.72
N ILE A 36 13.47 -53.34 -40.33
CA ILE A 36 13.15 -51.94 -40.11
C ILE A 36 11.70 -51.60 -40.49
N ASP A 37 11.10 -52.34 -41.42
CA ASP A 37 9.72 -52.16 -41.84
C ASP A 37 8.69 -52.38 -40.71
N GLU A 38 9.03 -53.22 -39.73
CA GLU A 38 8.19 -53.46 -38.55
C GLU A 38 8.11 -52.26 -37.64
N LEU A 39 9.09 -51.36 -37.75
CA LEU A 39 9.17 -50.10 -36.99
C LEU A 39 8.31 -49.00 -37.61
N ARG A 40 7.71 -49.19 -38.79
CA ARG A 40 6.82 -48.21 -39.45
C ARG A 40 5.63 -47.81 -38.59
N LEU A 41 5.18 -48.68 -37.67
CA LEU A 41 4.12 -48.35 -36.72
C LEU A 41 4.50 -47.24 -35.73
N LEU A 42 5.79 -46.95 -35.58
CA LEU A 42 6.23 -45.78 -34.76
C LEU A 42 5.69 -44.47 -35.34
N ASN A 43 5.50 -44.37 -36.65
CA ASN A 43 5.03 -43.19 -37.34
C ASN A 43 3.55 -43.35 -37.86
N TYR A 44 2.71 -44.08 -37.10
CA TYR A 44 1.30 -44.10 -37.46
C TYR A 44 0.68 -42.73 -37.37
N ASN A 45 -0.27 -42.42 -38.24
CA ASN A 45 -0.87 -41.10 -38.25
C ASN A 45 -1.73 -40.82 -37.03
N SER A 46 -1.19 -40.05 -36.08
CA SER A 46 -1.84 -39.63 -34.85
C SER A 46 -1.38 -38.25 -34.45
N PRO A 47 -2.27 -37.37 -33.94
CA PRO A 47 -1.89 -36.07 -33.45
C PRO A 47 -1.10 -36.15 -32.13
N PHE A 48 -1.04 -37.30 -31.48
CA PHE A 48 -0.44 -37.49 -30.17
C PHE A 48 1.01 -38.01 -30.21
N ILE A 49 1.60 -38.10 -31.39
CA ILE A 49 2.96 -38.63 -31.55
C ILE A 49 3.87 -37.64 -32.29
N VAL A 50 5.12 -37.56 -31.87
CA VAL A 50 6.18 -36.91 -32.64
C VAL A 50 6.72 -37.94 -33.65
N GLU A 51 6.85 -37.54 -34.91
CA GLU A 51 7.43 -38.41 -35.94
C GLU A 51 8.85 -38.78 -35.60
N ALA A 52 9.18 -40.09 -35.74
CA ALA A 52 10.49 -40.61 -35.50
C ALA A 52 11.25 -40.72 -36.86
N GLU A 53 12.45 -40.18 -36.90
CA GLU A 53 13.43 -40.53 -37.92
C GLU A 53 14.13 -41.81 -37.46
N ILE A 54 14.08 -42.84 -38.29
CA ILE A 54 14.60 -44.18 -37.93
C ILE A 54 15.80 -44.47 -38.80
N ASN A 55 16.95 -44.64 -38.15
CA ASN A 55 18.19 -45.03 -38.81
C ASN A 55 18.61 -46.42 -38.35
N GLU A 56 19.12 -47.22 -39.26
CA GLU A 56 19.65 -48.57 -38.98
C GLU A 56 21.14 -48.55 -38.96
N GLU A 57 21.70 -48.95 -37.83
CA GLU A 57 23.14 -49.16 -37.64
C GLU A 57 23.45 -50.65 -37.59
N GLU A 58 24.71 -51.03 -37.46
CA GLU A 58 25.16 -52.43 -37.52
C GLU A 58 24.45 -53.29 -36.44
N ASP A 59 24.49 -52.83 -35.20
CA ASP A 59 23.97 -53.58 -34.03
C ASP A 59 22.69 -52.97 -33.42
N GLU A 60 22.26 -51.80 -33.87
CA GLU A 60 21.14 -51.07 -33.27
C GLU A 60 20.28 -50.32 -34.27
N TYR A 61 19.07 -49.96 -33.84
CA TYR A 61 18.19 -48.97 -34.48
C TYR A 61 18.27 -47.68 -33.69
N VAL A 62 18.46 -46.55 -34.39
CA VAL A 62 18.49 -45.23 -33.79
C VAL A 62 17.20 -44.47 -34.14
N PHE A 63 16.46 -44.06 -33.13
CA PHE A 63 15.25 -43.25 -33.29
C PHE A 63 15.55 -41.82 -32.87
N SER A 64 15.31 -40.85 -33.75
CA SER A 64 15.48 -39.44 -33.46
C SER A 64 14.15 -38.71 -33.59
N PHE A 65 13.80 -37.91 -32.58
CA PHE A 65 12.58 -37.15 -32.50
C PHE A 65 12.91 -35.66 -32.48
N SER A 66 12.43 -34.91 -33.47
CA SER A 66 12.59 -33.47 -33.51
C SER A 66 11.53 -32.80 -32.60
N LEU A 67 12.00 -32.11 -31.57
CA LEU A 67 11.16 -31.40 -30.61
C LEU A 67 10.85 -29.99 -31.14
N CYS A 68 9.62 -29.73 -31.49
CA CYS A 68 9.20 -28.40 -31.89
C CYS A 68 9.12 -27.47 -30.68
N SER A 69 9.61 -26.25 -30.80
CA SER A 69 9.58 -25.23 -29.74
C SER A 69 8.20 -24.90 -29.15
N ARG A 70 7.14 -25.29 -29.85
CA ARG A 70 5.76 -25.17 -29.35
C ARG A 70 5.33 -26.29 -28.40
N TYR A 71 6.12 -27.38 -28.29
CA TYR A 71 5.81 -28.46 -27.37
C TYR A 71 6.29 -28.12 -25.97
N LEU A 72 5.35 -28.03 -25.04
CA LEU A 72 5.61 -27.70 -23.64
C LEU A 72 6.07 -28.95 -22.89
N PRO A 73 7.24 -28.94 -22.22
CA PRO A 73 7.68 -30.02 -21.36
C PRO A 73 6.69 -30.27 -20.20
N PHE A 74 6.69 -31.48 -19.67
CA PHE A 74 5.89 -31.85 -18.49
C PHE A 74 6.14 -30.88 -17.30
N SER A 75 7.39 -30.50 -17.04
CA SER A 75 7.77 -29.57 -15.98
C SER A 75 7.10 -28.21 -16.12
N THR A 76 6.98 -27.68 -17.36
CA THR A 76 6.30 -26.41 -17.61
C THR A 76 4.81 -26.49 -17.24
N ILE A 77 4.14 -27.60 -17.52
CA ILE A 77 2.73 -27.78 -17.16
C ILE A 77 2.57 -27.90 -15.63
N CYS A 78 3.54 -28.46 -14.92
CA CYS A 78 3.53 -28.49 -13.45
C CYS A 78 3.56 -27.09 -12.80
N GLU A 79 4.13 -26.09 -13.46
CA GLU A 79 4.17 -24.69 -13.00
C GLU A 79 2.87 -23.92 -13.28
N GLU A 80 1.98 -24.47 -14.12
CA GLU A 80 0.72 -23.85 -14.49
C GLU A 80 -0.35 -23.94 -13.39
N SER A 81 -1.45 -23.21 -13.56
CA SER A 81 -2.58 -23.25 -12.63
C SER A 81 -3.20 -24.65 -12.55
N ILE A 82 -3.85 -24.95 -11.42
CA ILE A 82 -4.55 -26.25 -11.24
C ILE A 82 -5.57 -26.52 -12.35
N GLU A 83 -6.24 -25.49 -12.87
CA GLU A 83 -7.17 -25.59 -14.00
C GLU A 83 -6.46 -26.15 -15.25
N VAL A 84 -5.28 -25.62 -15.57
CA VAL A 84 -4.48 -26.07 -16.72
C VAL A 84 -3.97 -27.50 -16.49
N ARG A 85 -3.47 -27.79 -15.29
CA ARG A 85 -2.96 -29.12 -14.93
C ARG A 85 -4.06 -30.20 -15.01
N LEU A 86 -5.26 -29.90 -14.50
CA LEU A 86 -6.42 -30.81 -14.62
C LEU A 86 -6.83 -31.03 -16.07
N LYS A 87 -6.78 -29.99 -16.90
CA LYS A 87 -7.04 -30.12 -18.35
C LYS A 87 -6.01 -31.01 -19.02
N ALA A 88 -4.72 -30.81 -18.75
CA ALA A 88 -3.66 -31.65 -19.29
C ALA A 88 -3.75 -33.09 -18.76
N ALA A 89 -4.02 -33.28 -17.47
CA ALA A 89 -4.23 -34.59 -16.86
C ALA A 89 -5.41 -35.35 -17.51
N ARG A 90 -6.52 -34.66 -17.73
CA ARG A 90 -7.66 -35.22 -18.46
C ARG A 90 -7.28 -35.61 -19.88
N ASN A 91 -6.51 -34.78 -20.59
CA ASN A 91 -6.11 -35.07 -21.96
C ASN A 91 -5.11 -36.25 -22.05
N LEU A 92 -4.31 -36.51 -21.00
CA LEU A 92 -3.44 -37.72 -20.95
C LEU A 92 -4.22 -39.01 -21.13
N THR A 93 -5.51 -39.06 -20.75
CA THR A 93 -6.34 -40.26 -20.90
C THR A 93 -6.50 -40.70 -22.34
N TYR A 94 -6.39 -39.80 -23.31
CA TYR A 94 -6.44 -40.13 -24.74
C TYR A 94 -5.28 -41.00 -25.22
N LEU A 95 -4.14 -41.00 -24.52
CA LEU A 95 -3.02 -41.87 -24.86
C LEU A 95 -3.37 -43.36 -24.73
N TYR A 96 -4.36 -43.71 -23.94
CA TYR A 96 -4.80 -45.10 -23.78
C TYR A 96 -5.30 -45.71 -25.07
N ASP A 97 -5.92 -44.91 -25.96
CA ASP A 97 -6.44 -45.36 -27.25
C ASP A 97 -5.34 -45.82 -28.19
N SER A 98 -4.09 -45.40 -28.01
CA SER A 98 -2.95 -45.80 -28.82
C SER A 98 -2.71 -47.33 -28.79
N LEU A 99 -3.09 -48.00 -27.71
CA LEU A 99 -3.02 -49.46 -27.58
C LEU A 99 -3.80 -50.21 -28.67
N SER A 100 -4.93 -49.63 -29.12
CA SER A 100 -5.76 -50.20 -30.17
C SER A 100 -5.05 -50.26 -31.52
N TYR A 101 -4.06 -49.38 -31.70
CA TYR A 101 -3.21 -49.33 -32.92
C TYR A 101 -1.91 -50.15 -32.79
N GLY A 102 -1.71 -50.81 -31.65
CA GLY A 102 -0.49 -51.57 -31.38
C GLY A 102 0.71 -50.72 -31.10
N VAL A 103 0.50 -49.54 -30.53
CA VAL A 103 1.51 -48.60 -30.06
C VAL A 103 1.34 -48.34 -28.58
N LEU A 104 2.40 -48.41 -27.83
CA LEU A 104 2.46 -48.21 -26.39
C LEU A 104 3.41 -47.04 -26.04
N PRO A 105 2.89 -45.84 -25.80
CA PRO A 105 3.71 -44.72 -25.36
C PRO A 105 4.46 -44.99 -24.05
N VAL A 106 5.68 -44.47 -23.94
CA VAL A 106 6.46 -44.48 -22.70
C VAL A 106 5.98 -43.29 -21.86
N ILE A 107 5.33 -43.57 -20.72
CA ILE A 107 4.77 -42.56 -19.83
C ILE A 107 5.86 -42.11 -18.85
N HIS A 108 6.64 -41.13 -19.27
CA HIS A 108 7.69 -40.53 -18.47
C HIS A 108 7.78 -39.01 -18.71
N PRO A 109 8.07 -38.17 -17.69
CA PRO A 109 8.16 -36.72 -17.86
C PRO A 109 9.08 -36.23 -19.00
N GLU A 110 10.15 -36.99 -19.30
CA GLU A 110 11.06 -36.65 -20.40
C GLU A 110 10.57 -37.10 -21.78
N CYS A 111 9.52 -37.91 -21.85
CA CYS A 111 8.96 -38.46 -23.11
C CYS A 111 7.60 -37.90 -23.47
N VAL A 112 6.93 -37.26 -22.52
CA VAL A 112 5.58 -36.68 -22.71
C VAL A 112 5.68 -35.17 -22.71
N TYR A 113 5.24 -34.57 -23.79
CA TYR A 113 5.12 -33.13 -24.00
C TYR A 113 3.66 -32.77 -24.20
N PHE A 114 3.34 -31.48 -24.23
CA PHE A 114 1.98 -30.98 -24.47
C PHE A 114 1.98 -29.92 -25.58
N ASP A 115 0.93 -29.92 -26.39
CA ASP A 115 0.70 -28.85 -27.35
C ASP A 115 0.07 -27.59 -26.68
N ASP A 116 -0.17 -26.55 -27.50
CA ASP A 116 -0.80 -25.31 -27.04
C ASP A 116 -2.21 -25.47 -26.46
N ASN A 117 -2.88 -26.61 -26.72
CA ASN A 117 -4.19 -26.97 -26.18
C ASN A 117 -4.10 -27.92 -24.99
N TYR A 118 -2.90 -28.22 -24.55
CA TYR A 118 -2.59 -29.18 -23.49
C TYR A 118 -2.94 -30.62 -23.85
N PHE A 119 -2.95 -31.00 -25.13
CA PHE A 119 -2.97 -32.38 -25.53
C PHE A 119 -1.58 -33.00 -25.46
N PRO A 120 -1.49 -34.27 -25.00
CA PRO A 120 -0.20 -34.93 -24.88
C PRO A 120 0.38 -35.24 -26.24
N VAL A 121 1.68 -35.05 -26.39
CA VAL A 121 2.49 -35.42 -27.54
C VAL A 121 3.64 -36.25 -27.06
N VAL A 122 3.73 -37.51 -27.49
CA VAL A 122 4.74 -38.45 -26.99
C VAL A 122 5.86 -38.71 -28.02
N THR A 123 7.06 -38.84 -27.52
CA THR A 123 8.22 -39.16 -28.31
C THR A 123 8.45 -40.66 -28.33
N LEU A 124 8.88 -41.22 -27.20
CA LEU A 124 9.24 -42.61 -27.08
C LEU A 124 8.05 -43.55 -26.92
N ARG A 125 8.02 -44.64 -27.67
CA ARG A 125 6.95 -45.65 -27.66
C ARG A 125 7.44 -46.99 -28.12
N TYR A 126 6.78 -48.04 -27.64
CA TYR A 126 6.97 -49.40 -28.14
C TYR A 126 5.91 -49.71 -29.22
N VAL A 127 6.26 -50.54 -30.17
CA VAL A 127 5.32 -51.13 -31.14
C VAL A 127 5.14 -52.61 -30.81
N ARG A 128 3.99 -53.16 -31.29
CA ARG A 128 3.54 -54.52 -30.95
C ARG A 128 4.59 -55.61 -31.15
N ASN A 129 5.47 -55.48 -32.10
CA ASN A 129 6.53 -56.46 -32.42
C ASN A 129 7.71 -56.41 -31.47
N MET A 130 7.84 -55.30 -30.70
CA MET A 130 8.91 -55.19 -29.71
C MET A 130 8.65 -56.10 -28.52
N ARG A 131 9.64 -56.82 -28.05
CA ARG A 131 9.56 -57.77 -26.95
C ARG A 131 8.98 -57.12 -25.66
N LYS A 132 9.35 -55.87 -25.35
CA LYS A 132 8.88 -55.16 -24.17
C LYS A 132 7.43 -54.66 -24.26
N PHE A 133 6.79 -54.73 -25.42
CA PHE A 133 5.43 -54.25 -25.61
C PHE A 133 4.40 -54.96 -24.71
N GLU A 134 4.36 -56.31 -24.78
CA GLU A 134 3.41 -57.09 -23.99
C GLU A 134 3.71 -57.04 -22.48
N GLU A 135 5.00 -56.95 -22.10
CA GLU A 135 5.42 -56.76 -20.71
C GLU A 135 4.84 -55.48 -20.11
N LYS A 136 5.03 -54.36 -20.82
CA LYS A 136 4.64 -53.00 -20.34
C LYS A 136 3.14 -52.70 -20.52
N LYS A 137 2.46 -53.36 -21.40
CA LYS A 137 1.05 -53.17 -21.68
C LYS A 137 0.14 -53.39 -20.43
N ASN A 138 0.49 -54.37 -19.61
CA ASN A 138 -0.29 -54.68 -18.41
C ASN A 138 -0.23 -53.57 -17.35
N ASP A 139 0.88 -52.87 -17.24
CA ASP A 139 1.13 -51.81 -16.26
C ASP A 139 0.75 -50.42 -16.80
N TYR A 140 0.38 -50.29 -18.08
CA TYR A 140 0.19 -49.02 -18.76
C TYR A 140 -0.85 -48.11 -18.11
N LEU A 141 -1.94 -48.66 -17.61
CA LEU A 141 -2.93 -47.89 -16.88
C LEU A 141 -2.37 -47.32 -15.57
N GLN A 142 -1.48 -48.02 -14.89
CA GLN A 142 -0.82 -47.53 -13.70
C GLN A 142 0.20 -46.45 -14.00
N ASP A 143 0.93 -46.58 -15.12
CA ASP A 143 1.86 -45.54 -15.59
C ASP A 143 1.11 -44.24 -15.87
N LEU A 144 -0.05 -44.30 -16.57
CA LEU A 144 -0.90 -43.14 -16.81
C LEU A 144 -1.46 -42.53 -15.52
N LYS A 145 -1.90 -43.37 -14.58
CA LYS A 145 -2.37 -42.87 -13.25
C LYS A 145 -1.26 -42.13 -12.51
N ALA A 146 -0.04 -42.67 -12.50
CA ALA A 146 1.10 -42.04 -11.85
C ALA A 146 1.41 -40.66 -12.48
N MET A 147 1.37 -40.55 -13.82
CA MET A 147 1.59 -39.29 -14.54
C MET A 147 0.47 -38.28 -14.25
N ILE A 148 -0.77 -38.73 -14.27
CA ILE A 148 -1.93 -37.89 -13.94
C ILE A 148 -1.82 -37.35 -12.52
N LEU A 149 -1.49 -38.21 -11.56
CA LEU A 149 -1.33 -37.83 -10.15
C LEU A 149 -0.17 -36.83 -9.96
N ALA A 150 0.99 -37.07 -10.59
CA ALA A 150 2.12 -36.18 -10.50
C ALA A 150 1.84 -34.80 -11.14
N LEU A 151 0.96 -34.74 -12.15
CA LEU A 151 0.55 -33.49 -12.78
C LEU A 151 -0.43 -32.70 -11.90
N VAL A 152 -1.34 -33.38 -11.21
CA VAL A 152 -2.31 -32.75 -10.33
C VAL A 152 -1.66 -32.32 -9.00
N TYR A 153 -0.82 -33.17 -8.43
CA TYR A 153 -0.18 -33.00 -7.12
C TYR A 153 1.33 -32.72 -7.26
N VAL A 154 1.67 -31.52 -7.70
CA VAL A 154 3.06 -31.12 -8.04
C VAL A 154 4.03 -31.01 -6.85
N ASP A 155 3.53 -31.15 -5.62
CA ASP A 155 4.35 -31.23 -4.41
C ASP A 155 5.11 -32.58 -4.29
N PHE A 156 4.79 -33.54 -5.15
CA PHE A 156 5.39 -34.87 -5.18
C PHE A 156 6.13 -35.11 -6.49
N GLU A 157 7.36 -35.60 -6.39
CA GLU A 157 8.16 -35.97 -7.56
C GLU A 157 7.51 -37.15 -8.29
N TRP A 158 7.51 -37.13 -9.63
CA TRP A 158 6.91 -38.18 -10.42
C TRP A 158 7.44 -39.59 -10.06
N GLU A 159 8.74 -39.72 -9.78
CA GLU A 159 9.37 -40.97 -9.41
C GLU A 159 8.79 -41.58 -8.11
N ASP A 160 8.51 -40.76 -7.12
CA ASP A 160 7.93 -41.19 -5.85
C ASP A 160 6.46 -41.61 -6.04
N VAL A 161 5.72 -40.86 -6.85
CA VAL A 161 4.35 -41.20 -7.23
C VAL A 161 4.33 -42.53 -7.99
N TYR A 162 5.23 -42.72 -8.92
CA TYR A 162 5.35 -43.95 -9.71
C TYR A 162 5.69 -45.16 -8.85
N LYS A 163 6.77 -45.10 -8.04
CA LYS A 163 7.22 -46.18 -7.13
C LYS A 163 6.17 -46.65 -6.17
N THR A 164 5.35 -45.72 -5.67
CA THR A 164 4.32 -46.02 -4.66
C THR A 164 2.94 -46.23 -5.28
N SER A 165 2.82 -46.28 -6.60
CA SER A 165 1.54 -46.31 -7.32
C SER A 165 0.58 -45.23 -6.81
N GLY A 166 1.11 -44.03 -6.50
CA GLY A 166 0.39 -42.88 -5.99
C GLY A 166 0.03 -42.91 -4.51
N GLN A 167 0.43 -43.94 -3.74
CA GLN A 167 0.10 -44.04 -2.31
C GLN A 167 0.77 -43.00 -1.43
N VAL A 168 1.84 -42.35 -1.92
CA VAL A 168 2.49 -41.22 -1.24
C VAL A 168 1.54 -40.05 -1.06
N ILE A 169 0.58 -39.88 -1.98
CA ILE A 169 -0.43 -38.81 -1.94
C ILE A 169 -1.64 -39.33 -1.14
N LYS A 170 -1.93 -38.74 0.01
CA LYS A 170 -2.97 -39.17 0.95
C LYS A 170 -4.31 -38.45 0.78
N ASP A 171 -4.43 -37.60 -0.19
CA ASP A 171 -5.65 -36.87 -0.48
C ASP A 171 -6.77 -37.77 -0.99
N GLN A 172 -8.04 -37.46 -0.62
CA GLN A 172 -9.19 -38.26 -0.97
C GLN A 172 -9.49 -38.34 -2.47
N GLU A 173 -9.23 -37.28 -3.20
CA GLU A 173 -9.41 -37.24 -4.65
C GLU A 173 -8.34 -38.10 -5.36
N SER A 174 -7.12 -38.15 -4.82
CA SER A 174 -6.07 -39.02 -5.32
C SER A 174 -6.42 -40.52 -5.17
N VAL A 175 -7.09 -40.88 -4.06
CA VAL A 175 -7.61 -42.23 -3.84
C VAL A 175 -8.64 -42.57 -4.93
N SER A 176 -9.51 -41.62 -5.26
CA SER A 176 -10.53 -41.82 -6.31
C SER A 176 -9.91 -42.11 -7.68
N ILE A 177 -8.78 -41.49 -8.04
CA ILE A 177 -8.06 -41.77 -9.28
C ILE A 177 -7.38 -43.15 -9.25
N ARG A 178 -6.75 -43.52 -8.12
CA ARG A 178 -6.05 -44.80 -7.96
C ARG A 178 -6.98 -46.01 -8.06
N ASP A 179 -8.16 -45.94 -7.44
CA ASP A 179 -9.09 -47.07 -7.31
C ASP A 179 -9.84 -47.37 -8.62
N LYS A 180 -9.95 -46.42 -9.53
CA LYS A 180 -10.62 -46.63 -10.83
C LYS A 180 -9.84 -47.63 -11.70
N GLN A 181 -10.55 -48.58 -12.29
CA GLN A 181 -9.97 -49.61 -13.14
C GLN A 181 -10.15 -49.35 -14.64
N ASN A 182 -10.90 -48.27 -14.99
CA ASN A 182 -11.20 -47.93 -16.36
C ASN A 182 -10.73 -46.48 -16.63
N ILE A 183 -10.07 -46.29 -17.76
CA ILE A 183 -9.57 -44.98 -18.19
C ILE A 183 -10.69 -43.94 -18.38
N ASN A 184 -11.85 -44.37 -18.88
CA ASN A 184 -13.01 -43.49 -19.06
C ASN A 184 -13.53 -42.93 -17.73
N GLU A 185 -13.55 -43.77 -16.67
CA GLU A 185 -13.96 -43.32 -15.33
C GLU A 185 -12.98 -42.30 -14.76
N ILE A 186 -11.68 -42.41 -15.09
CA ILE A 186 -10.65 -41.42 -14.74
C ILE A 186 -10.89 -40.12 -15.50
N ALA A 187 -11.16 -40.20 -16.80
CA ALA A 187 -11.46 -39.04 -17.65
C ALA A 187 -12.69 -38.27 -17.18
N ASP A 188 -13.78 -38.99 -16.83
CA ASP A 188 -15.01 -38.39 -16.30
C ASP A 188 -14.76 -37.68 -14.96
N PHE A 189 -14.02 -38.32 -14.06
CA PHE A 189 -13.67 -37.74 -12.75
C PHE A 189 -12.84 -36.46 -12.93
N LEU A 190 -11.81 -36.48 -13.79
CA LEU A 190 -10.98 -35.30 -14.07
C LEU A 190 -11.79 -34.19 -14.73
N THR A 191 -12.77 -34.54 -15.58
CA THR A 191 -13.67 -33.55 -16.21
C THR A 191 -14.56 -32.89 -15.16
N GLU A 192 -15.10 -33.65 -14.21
CA GLU A 192 -15.89 -33.11 -13.11
C GLU A 192 -15.04 -32.19 -12.20
N SER A 193 -13.83 -32.63 -11.83
CA SER A 193 -12.89 -31.85 -11.02
C SER A 193 -12.50 -30.53 -11.73
N LEU A 194 -12.24 -30.58 -13.03
CA LEU A 194 -11.98 -29.39 -13.86
C LEU A 194 -13.17 -28.42 -13.85
N GLN A 195 -14.38 -28.92 -14.02
CA GLN A 195 -15.59 -28.08 -14.00
C GLN A 195 -15.81 -27.40 -12.64
N LYS A 196 -15.56 -28.12 -11.55
CA LYS A 196 -15.60 -27.57 -10.19
C LYS A 196 -14.60 -26.45 -10.01
N GLU A 197 -13.36 -26.65 -10.45
CA GLU A 197 -12.30 -25.67 -10.34
C GLU A 197 -12.61 -24.40 -11.16
N ILE A 198 -13.08 -24.56 -12.41
CA ILE A 198 -13.52 -23.44 -13.24
C ILE A 198 -14.67 -22.66 -12.56
N ALA A 199 -15.62 -23.36 -11.94
CA ALA A 199 -16.75 -22.73 -11.27
C ALA A 199 -16.32 -21.97 -10.02
N GLN A 200 -15.36 -22.49 -9.25
CA GLN A 200 -14.78 -21.82 -8.09
C GLN A 200 -13.98 -20.61 -8.52
N THR A 201 -13.08 -20.73 -9.49
CA THR A 201 -12.29 -19.64 -10.02
C THR A 201 -13.16 -18.50 -10.56
N LYS A 202 -14.28 -18.81 -11.23
CA LYS A 202 -15.24 -17.79 -11.69
C LYS A 202 -15.96 -17.07 -10.56
N LYS A 203 -16.18 -17.73 -9.41
CA LYS A 203 -16.79 -17.09 -8.23
C LYS A 203 -15.79 -16.21 -7.48
N GLU A 204 -14.54 -16.62 -7.39
CA GLU A 204 -13.51 -15.95 -6.59
C GLU A 204 -12.75 -14.87 -7.38
N LYS A 205 -12.56 -15.07 -8.68
CA LYS A 205 -11.83 -14.13 -9.54
C LYS A 205 -12.82 -13.31 -10.38
N LEU A 206 -13.11 -12.09 -9.94
CA LEU A 206 -13.67 -11.07 -10.82
C LEU A 206 -12.62 -10.75 -11.90
N LEU A 207 -12.90 -11.12 -13.15
CA LEU A 207 -12.08 -10.73 -14.30
C LEU A 207 -12.21 -9.23 -14.52
N VAL A 208 -11.42 -8.45 -13.82
CA VAL A 208 -11.32 -7.01 -14.02
C VAL A 208 -10.33 -6.74 -15.14
N LYS A 209 -10.74 -5.97 -16.15
CA LYS A 209 -9.81 -5.55 -17.22
C LYS A 209 -8.56 -4.92 -16.59
N LYS A 210 -7.39 -5.28 -17.10
CA LYS A 210 -6.08 -4.81 -16.57
C LYS A 210 -5.99 -3.28 -16.44
N THR A 211 -6.68 -2.55 -17.32
CA THR A 211 -6.79 -1.09 -17.28
C THR A 211 -7.65 -0.62 -16.11
N GLU A 212 -8.80 -1.23 -15.84
CA GLU A 212 -9.70 -0.89 -14.74
C GLU A 212 -9.03 -1.17 -13.40
N TYR A 213 -8.35 -2.31 -13.27
CA TYR A 213 -7.59 -2.65 -12.05
C TYR A 213 -6.48 -1.63 -11.75
N ARG A 214 -5.77 -1.13 -12.78
CA ARG A 214 -4.77 -0.08 -12.61
C ARG A 214 -5.38 1.22 -12.06
N TRP A 215 -6.55 1.63 -12.59
CA TRP A 215 -7.25 2.83 -12.12
C TRP A 215 -7.76 2.67 -10.70
N ILE A 216 -8.33 1.51 -10.35
CA ILE A 216 -8.78 1.21 -8.97
C ILE A 216 -7.60 1.25 -8.00
N ARG A 217 -6.47 0.66 -8.36
CA ARG A 217 -5.25 0.69 -7.53
C ARG A 217 -4.69 2.10 -7.38
N LEU A 218 -4.68 2.88 -8.45
CA LEU A 218 -4.24 4.28 -8.41
C LEU A 218 -5.19 5.13 -7.53
N ALA A 219 -6.50 4.97 -7.70
CA ALA A 219 -7.50 5.63 -6.87
C ALA A 219 -7.36 5.26 -5.39
N ALA A 220 -7.12 3.98 -5.07
CA ALA A 220 -6.89 3.52 -3.70
C ALA A 220 -5.63 4.11 -3.05
N LEU A 221 -4.60 4.45 -3.84
CA LEU A 221 -3.39 5.12 -3.35
C LEU A 221 -3.59 6.64 -3.19
N ILE A 222 -4.36 7.28 -4.08
CA ILE A 222 -4.57 8.74 -4.08
C ILE A 222 -5.65 9.14 -3.06
N ALA A 223 -6.72 8.36 -2.91
CA ALA A 223 -7.83 8.69 -2.02
C ALA A 223 -7.42 9.01 -0.56
N PRO A 224 -6.55 8.23 0.11
CA PRO A 224 -6.11 8.56 1.47
C PRO A 224 -5.29 9.85 1.52
N VAL A 225 -4.47 10.14 0.51
CA VAL A 225 -3.69 11.39 0.45
C VAL A 225 -4.63 12.59 0.33
N VAL A 226 -5.63 12.53 -0.54
CA VAL A 226 -6.65 13.58 -0.68
C VAL A 226 -7.46 13.73 0.61
N ALA A 227 -7.82 12.63 1.27
CA ALA A 227 -8.55 12.67 2.54
C ALA A 227 -7.73 13.40 3.63
N VAL A 228 -6.44 13.11 3.76
CA VAL A 228 -5.54 13.80 4.71
C VAL A 228 -5.45 15.30 4.39
N LEU A 229 -5.29 15.66 3.11
CA LEU A 229 -5.23 17.06 2.69
C LEU A 229 -6.52 17.84 3.00
N LEU A 230 -7.68 17.19 3.00
CA LEU A 230 -8.96 17.81 3.36
C LEU A 230 -9.18 17.88 4.88
N VAL A 231 -8.68 16.90 5.62
CA VAL A 231 -8.81 16.85 7.09
C VAL A 231 -7.97 17.92 7.77
N ILE A 232 -6.76 18.19 7.29
CA ILE A 232 -5.85 19.19 7.89
C ILE A 232 -6.51 20.56 8.03
N PRO A 233 -7.07 21.22 6.97
CA PRO A 233 -7.71 22.51 7.10
C PRO A 233 -8.98 22.45 7.97
N LEU A 234 -9.71 21.34 7.97
CA LEU A 234 -10.89 21.17 8.81
C LEU A 234 -10.51 21.12 10.29
N VAL A 235 -9.46 20.39 10.65
CA VAL A 235 -8.93 20.34 12.02
C VAL A 235 -8.44 21.72 12.44
N PHE A 236 -7.66 22.40 11.59
CA PHE A 236 -7.20 23.75 11.87
C PHE A 236 -8.36 24.71 12.12
N TYR A 237 -9.38 24.70 11.26
CA TYR A 237 -10.54 25.55 11.40
C TYR A 237 -11.31 25.29 12.70
N THR A 238 -11.55 24.01 13.05
CA THR A 238 -12.30 23.65 14.26
C THR A 238 -11.56 23.94 15.55
N PHE A 239 -10.23 23.74 15.58
CA PHE A 239 -9.45 23.87 16.83
C PHE A 239 -8.89 25.27 17.05
N PHE A 240 -8.69 26.07 16.01
CA PHE A 240 -8.09 27.41 16.11
C PHE A 240 -9.07 28.53 15.78
N GLU A 241 -9.76 28.46 14.66
CA GLU A 241 -10.64 29.55 14.22
C GLU A 241 -11.92 29.65 15.03
N ILE A 242 -12.60 28.55 15.29
CA ILE A 242 -13.86 28.55 16.03
C ILE A 242 -13.69 29.05 17.48
N PRO A 243 -12.70 28.55 18.27
CA PRO A 243 -12.47 29.06 19.62
C PRO A 243 -12.13 30.55 19.67
N ALA A 244 -11.30 31.03 18.72
CA ALA A 244 -10.94 32.43 18.62
C ALA A 244 -12.18 33.31 18.41
N LYS A 245 -13.06 32.93 17.48
CA LYS A 245 -14.33 33.63 17.22
C LYS A 245 -15.28 33.61 18.43
N ASN A 246 -15.38 32.46 19.10
CA ASN A 246 -16.21 32.33 20.31
C ASN A 246 -15.68 33.23 21.44
N THR A 247 -14.36 33.37 21.60
CA THR A 247 -13.77 34.30 22.58
C THR A 247 -14.19 35.73 22.29
N VAL A 248 -14.17 36.20 21.04
CA VAL A 248 -14.61 37.55 20.66
C VAL A 248 -16.08 37.74 20.92
N ILE A 249 -16.94 36.77 20.60
CA ILE A 249 -18.39 36.86 20.83
C ILE A 249 -18.70 36.93 22.32
N ASN A 250 -18.08 36.04 23.13
CA ASN A 250 -18.31 36.01 24.57
C ASN A 250 -17.82 37.31 25.25
N ALA A 251 -16.60 37.78 24.89
CA ALA A 251 -16.08 39.04 25.40
C ALA A 251 -16.96 40.22 25.02
N SER A 252 -17.50 40.26 23.80
CA SER A 252 -18.43 41.30 23.37
C SER A 252 -19.76 41.25 24.17
N THR A 253 -20.23 40.03 24.48
CA THR A 253 -21.43 39.86 25.31
C THR A 253 -21.19 40.39 26.75
N HIS A 254 -20.04 40.09 27.34
CA HIS A 254 -19.61 40.61 28.64
C HIS A 254 -19.50 42.15 28.60
N PHE A 255 -18.94 42.70 27.54
CA PHE A 255 -18.81 44.12 27.34
C PHE A 255 -20.19 44.81 27.34
N LEU A 256 -21.14 44.28 26.59
CA LEU A 256 -22.53 44.82 26.55
C LEU A 256 -23.25 44.69 27.90
N ALA A 257 -22.89 43.69 28.70
CA ALA A 257 -23.38 43.51 30.06
C ALA A 257 -22.67 44.40 31.12
N ASN A 258 -21.69 45.22 30.71
CA ASN A 258 -20.82 46.02 31.57
C ASN A 258 -19.96 45.18 32.54
N ASP A 259 -19.72 43.90 32.20
CA ASP A 259 -18.84 43.02 32.95
C ASP A 259 -17.39 43.11 32.40
N TYR A 260 -16.78 44.25 32.73
CA TYR A 260 -15.44 44.58 32.22
C TYR A 260 -14.34 43.62 32.70
N SER A 261 -14.53 43.01 33.87
CA SER A 261 -13.57 42.01 34.39
C SER A 261 -13.55 40.76 33.54
N SER A 262 -14.70 40.26 33.12
CA SER A 262 -14.80 39.10 32.22
C SER A 262 -14.26 39.39 30.81
N VAL A 263 -14.40 40.64 30.32
CA VAL A 263 -13.77 41.07 29.06
C VAL A 263 -12.26 40.96 29.16
N ILE A 264 -11.66 41.50 30.22
CA ILE A 264 -10.19 41.44 30.43
C ILE A 264 -9.72 40.00 30.55
N ASN A 265 -10.43 39.18 31.30
CA ASN A 265 -10.06 37.74 31.45
C ASN A 265 -10.15 37.00 30.12
N SER A 266 -11.13 37.29 29.27
CA SER A 266 -11.27 36.63 27.95
C SER A 266 -10.09 36.87 27.04
N TYR A 267 -9.37 37.99 27.20
CA TYR A 267 -8.23 38.36 26.37
C TYR A 267 -6.88 38.32 27.10
N SER A 268 -6.80 37.77 28.31
CA SER A 268 -5.58 37.76 29.15
C SER A 268 -4.38 37.13 28.47
N GLY A 269 -4.58 36.06 27.68
CA GLY A 269 -3.54 35.36 26.91
C GLY A 269 -3.40 35.79 25.46
N THR A 270 -4.16 36.77 24.97
CA THR A 270 -4.13 37.17 23.57
C THR A 270 -3.15 38.30 23.36
N SER A 271 -2.26 38.15 22.36
CA SER A 271 -1.36 39.24 21.96
C SER A 271 -2.14 40.40 21.34
N ILE A 272 -1.74 41.62 21.66
CA ILE A 272 -2.38 42.85 21.15
C ILE A 272 -2.37 42.90 19.63
N ASN A 273 -1.28 42.47 19.01
CA ASN A 273 -1.13 42.45 17.55
C ASN A 273 -2.12 41.54 16.83
N ASN A 274 -2.70 40.56 17.55
CA ASN A 274 -3.69 39.63 17.00
C ASN A 274 -5.15 40.06 17.24
N MET A 275 -5.34 41.27 17.79
CA MET A 275 -6.67 41.81 18.09
C MET A 275 -7.17 42.74 16.99
N SER A 276 -8.45 42.62 16.66
CA SER A 276 -9.11 43.61 15.80
C SER A 276 -9.27 44.95 16.52
N ALA A 277 -9.41 46.04 15.78
CA ALA A 277 -9.65 47.38 16.35
C ALA A 277 -10.87 47.40 17.29
N SER A 278 -11.94 46.64 16.95
CA SER A 278 -13.12 46.52 17.82
C SER A 278 -12.82 45.81 19.14
N THR A 279 -11.98 44.76 19.08
CA THR A 279 -11.53 44.03 20.28
C THR A 279 -10.64 44.90 21.16
N LYS A 280 -9.69 45.63 20.53
CA LYS A 280 -8.81 46.56 21.22
C LYS A 280 -9.61 47.67 21.92
N TYR A 281 -10.63 48.22 21.24
CA TYR A 281 -11.51 49.20 21.84
C TYR A 281 -12.24 48.66 23.09
N GLN A 282 -12.87 47.50 23.01
CA GLN A 282 -13.58 46.90 24.13
C GLN A 282 -12.67 46.61 25.31
N LEU A 283 -11.46 46.13 25.04
CA LEU A 283 -10.47 45.80 26.06
C LEU A 283 -9.89 47.07 26.70
N ALA A 284 -9.50 48.07 25.91
CA ALA A 284 -9.03 49.38 26.41
C ALA A 284 -10.09 50.06 27.27
N TYR A 285 -11.32 50.10 26.80
CA TYR A 285 -12.46 50.63 27.54
C TYR A 285 -12.62 49.92 28.91
N SER A 286 -12.52 48.58 28.90
CA SER A 286 -12.66 47.78 30.11
C SER A 286 -11.53 48.06 31.10
N TYR A 287 -10.30 48.21 30.65
CA TYR A 287 -9.18 48.59 31.50
C TYR A 287 -9.33 50.00 32.10
N ILE A 288 -9.81 51.00 31.30
CA ILE A 288 -10.03 52.34 31.81
C ILE A 288 -11.13 52.30 32.90
N GLN A 289 -12.22 51.57 32.67
CA GLN A 289 -13.30 51.48 33.66
C GLN A 289 -12.87 50.88 35.00
N LEU A 290 -11.99 49.86 34.95
CA LEU A 290 -11.49 49.20 36.16
C LEU A 290 -10.21 49.82 36.71
N SER A 291 -9.65 50.84 36.06
CA SER A 291 -8.46 51.54 36.52
C SER A 291 -8.72 52.32 37.84
N GLY A 292 -7.67 52.67 38.59
CA GLY A 292 -7.72 53.51 39.79
C GLY A 292 -7.94 54.99 39.51
N LEU A 293 -8.30 55.42 38.29
CA LEU A 293 -8.53 56.81 37.93
C LEU A 293 -9.83 57.33 38.58
N SER A 294 -9.92 58.64 38.84
CA SER A 294 -11.14 59.28 39.35
C SER A 294 -12.27 59.21 38.33
N THR A 295 -13.51 59.25 38.79
CA THR A 295 -14.69 59.22 37.90
C THR A 295 -14.67 60.30 36.80
N LYS A 296 -14.17 61.50 37.15
CA LYS A 296 -14.03 62.62 36.20
C LYS A 296 -12.98 62.28 35.11
N GLN A 297 -11.83 61.76 35.50
CA GLN A 297 -10.80 61.34 34.55
C GLN A 297 -11.26 60.22 33.63
N LYS A 298 -11.91 59.20 34.20
CA LYS A 298 -12.53 58.10 33.39
C LYS A 298 -13.52 58.65 32.35
N SER A 299 -14.44 59.54 32.80
CA SER A 299 -15.42 60.09 31.89
C SER A 299 -14.78 60.89 30.76
N THR A 300 -13.77 61.70 31.05
CA THR A 300 -13.02 62.47 30.05
C THR A 300 -12.32 61.60 29.03
N ILE A 301 -11.61 60.57 29.49
CA ILE A 301 -10.89 59.62 28.62
C ILE A 301 -11.86 58.84 27.75
N LEU A 302 -12.95 58.34 28.34
CA LEU A 302 -13.93 57.52 27.64
C LEU A 302 -14.78 58.33 26.65
N SER A 303 -14.99 59.64 26.90
CA SER A 303 -15.66 60.53 25.93
C SER A 303 -14.84 60.72 24.63
N ASN A 304 -13.53 60.62 24.73
CA ASN A 304 -12.60 60.73 23.61
C ASN A 304 -12.28 59.37 22.97
N LEU A 305 -12.71 58.27 23.60
CA LEU A 305 -12.45 56.90 23.12
C LEU A 305 -13.62 56.46 22.24
N SER A 306 -13.35 56.19 20.96
CA SER A 306 -14.33 55.66 20.02
C SER A 306 -13.68 54.52 19.21
N VAL A 307 -14.48 53.64 18.60
CA VAL A 307 -14.01 52.57 17.70
C VAL A 307 -13.17 53.12 16.53
N ARG A 308 -13.28 54.43 16.25
CA ARG A 308 -12.55 55.14 15.19
C ARG A 308 -11.29 55.84 15.67
N SER A 309 -10.96 55.75 16.96
CA SER A 309 -9.70 56.25 17.51
C SER A 309 -8.54 55.48 16.88
N VAL A 310 -7.37 56.11 16.84
CA VAL A 310 -6.15 55.44 16.33
C VAL A 310 -5.82 54.21 17.21
N GLU A 311 -5.34 53.18 16.59
CA GLU A 311 -5.11 51.91 17.30
C GLU A 311 -4.09 52.03 18.43
N ASP A 312 -3.06 52.87 18.27
CA ASP A 312 -2.07 53.13 19.30
C ASP A 312 -2.69 53.65 20.62
N TYR A 313 -3.82 54.35 20.52
CA TYR A 313 -4.55 54.84 21.72
C TYR A 313 -5.18 53.68 22.52
N PHE A 314 -5.68 52.65 21.80
CA PHE A 314 -6.16 51.43 22.46
C PHE A 314 -4.99 50.64 23.03
N ASP A 315 -3.92 50.49 22.27
CA ASP A 315 -2.73 49.74 22.65
C ASP A 315 -2.09 50.35 23.91
N TYR A 316 -2.06 51.66 24.03
CA TYR A 316 -1.63 52.34 25.24
C TYR A 316 -2.41 51.88 26.50
N TRP A 317 -3.77 51.95 26.45
CA TRP A 317 -4.60 51.58 27.59
C TRP A 317 -4.57 50.07 27.89
N ILE A 318 -4.35 49.24 26.89
CA ILE A 318 -4.17 47.81 27.09
C ILE A 318 -2.83 47.52 27.74
N TYR A 319 -1.73 48.13 27.27
CA TYR A 319 -0.43 48.01 27.94
C TYR A 319 -0.48 48.51 29.38
N TYR A 320 -1.03 49.68 29.59
CA TYR A 320 -1.21 50.25 30.90
C TYR A 320 -2.01 49.34 31.86
N GLY A 321 -3.11 48.80 31.38
CA GLY A 321 -3.95 47.88 32.17
C GLY A 321 -3.33 46.53 32.43
N ARG A 322 -2.38 46.10 31.59
CA ARG A 322 -1.55 44.88 31.79
C ARG A 322 -0.31 45.09 32.65
N ASN A 323 -0.14 46.30 33.21
CA ASN A 323 1.08 46.71 33.92
C ASN A 323 2.35 46.71 33.08
N ASP A 324 2.21 46.73 31.76
CA ASP A 324 3.32 46.89 30.82
C ASP A 324 3.58 48.37 30.54
N PHE A 325 4.03 49.06 31.60
CA PHE A 325 4.19 50.50 31.56
C PHE A 325 5.28 50.99 30.67
N GLU A 326 6.31 50.17 30.37
CA GLU A 326 7.35 50.52 29.41
C GLU A 326 6.80 50.67 28.03
N ASN A 327 6.03 49.65 27.56
CA ASN A 327 5.38 49.71 26.23
C ASN A 327 4.25 50.75 26.19
N ALA A 328 3.52 50.98 27.29
CA ALA A 328 2.56 52.06 27.39
C ALA A 328 3.27 53.42 27.21
N HIS A 329 4.39 53.65 27.88
CA HIS A 329 5.15 54.90 27.73
C HIS A 329 5.72 55.08 26.34
N GLU A 330 6.26 54.06 25.68
CA GLU A 330 6.71 54.14 24.27
C GLU A 330 5.53 54.46 23.33
N THR A 331 4.37 53.86 23.54
CA THR A 331 3.16 54.13 22.73
C THR A 331 2.71 55.58 22.94
N ALA A 332 2.76 56.11 24.18
CA ALA A 332 2.44 57.53 24.47
C ALA A 332 3.42 58.50 23.78
N LYS A 333 4.70 58.12 23.61
CA LYS A 333 5.65 58.90 22.83
C LYS A 333 5.23 58.95 21.36
N THR A 334 4.83 57.83 20.78
CA THR A 334 4.35 57.76 19.40
C THR A 334 3.12 58.63 19.19
N LEU A 335 2.20 58.60 20.15
CA LEU A 335 1.00 59.48 20.16
C LEU A 335 1.30 60.94 20.40
N GLN A 336 2.52 61.26 20.84
CA GLN A 336 2.96 62.68 21.23
C GLN A 336 2.08 63.28 22.33
N ASP A 337 1.43 62.46 23.14
CA ASP A 337 0.51 62.87 24.19
C ASP A 337 1.27 62.95 25.54
N ILE A 338 1.41 64.13 26.06
CA ILE A 338 2.16 64.40 27.31
C ILE A 338 1.44 63.88 28.56
N GLU A 339 0.10 63.89 28.56
CA GLU A 339 -0.69 63.38 29.66
C GLU A 339 -0.56 61.86 29.74
N LEU A 340 -0.60 61.15 28.60
CA LEU A 340 -0.42 59.70 28.57
C LEU A 340 0.99 59.30 28.97
N LYS A 341 2.02 60.02 28.56
CA LYS A 341 3.41 59.82 29.01
C LYS A 341 3.51 59.91 30.55
N TYR A 342 2.89 60.98 31.12
CA TYR A 342 2.88 61.20 32.54
C TYR A 342 2.17 60.10 33.30
N TYR A 343 0.97 59.71 32.85
CA TYR A 343 0.24 58.59 33.45
C TYR A 343 1.00 57.28 33.42
N ALA A 344 1.67 56.92 32.32
CA ALA A 344 2.46 55.71 32.21
C ALA A 344 3.63 55.70 33.19
N VAL A 345 4.33 56.84 33.35
CA VAL A 345 5.43 57.02 34.29
C VAL A 345 4.98 56.92 35.74
N ILE A 346 3.86 57.52 36.14
CA ILE A 346 3.31 57.39 37.47
C ILE A 346 2.87 55.95 37.75
N GLY A 347 2.17 55.35 36.81
CA GLY A 347 1.75 53.92 36.90
C GLY A 347 2.93 53.00 37.15
N TYR A 348 4.00 53.20 36.38
CA TYR A 348 5.22 52.37 36.55
C TYR A 348 5.94 52.62 37.88
N LEU A 349 6.06 53.86 38.31
CA LEU A 349 6.66 54.17 39.62
C LEU A 349 5.87 53.50 40.76
N ASN A 350 4.52 53.57 40.75
CA ASN A 350 3.67 52.90 41.70
C ASN A 350 3.87 51.36 41.64
N TYR A 351 3.87 50.79 40.45
CA TYR A 351 4.09 49.36 40.25
C TYR A 351 5.49 48.92 40.79
N LEU A 352 6.54 49.68 40.48
CA LEU A 352 7.87 49.43 41.01
C LEU A 352 7.95 49.45 42.54
N GLN A 353 7.14 50.27 43.19
CA GLN A 353 7.13 50.37 44.64
C GLN A 353 6.33 49.25 45.35
N THR A 354 5.25 48.79 44.73
CA THR A 354 4.26 47.92 45.38
C THR A 354 4.36 46.45 44.94
N ASP A 355 4.53 46.17 43.62
CA ASP A 355 4.29 44.84 43.07
C ASP A 355 5.36 44.38 42.07
N SER A 356 6.48 45.07 42.00
CA SER A 356 7.49 44.76 40.99
C SER A 356 8.33 43.53 41.37
N ASP A 357 8.53 42.63 40.39
CA ASP A 357 9.49 41.52 40.46
C ASP A 357 10.96 41.96 40.42
N LEU A 358 11.22 43.22 40.06
CA LEU A 358 12.56 43.78 40.02
C LEU A 358 13.11 44.00 41.44
N LYS A 359 14.36 43.56 41.69
CA LYS A 359 15.03 43.68 43.01
C LYS A 359 16.43 44.29 42.85
N GLY A 360 16.90 44.90 43.94
CA GLY A 360 18.26 45.43 44.04
C GLY A 360 18.51 46.64 43.12
N SER A 361 19.75 46.78 42.62
CA SER A 361 20.23 47.94 41.88
C SER A 361 19.40 48.27 40.62
N LYS A 362 18.84 47.25 39.94
CA LYS A 362 18.00 47.46 38.76
C LYS A 362 16.69 48.17 39.08
N LYS A 363 16.08 47.86 40.24
CA LYS A 363 14.87 48.53 40.70
C LYS A 363 15.15 49.98 41.03
N GLU A 364 16.25 50.25 41.74
CA GLU A 364 16.67 51.60 42.09
C GLU A 364 16.98 52.47 40.83
N GLU A 365 17.66 51.88 39.87
CA GLU A 365 17.98 52.54 38.61
C GLU A 365 16.69 52.93 37.85
N LYS A 366 15.71 52.03 37.73
CA LYS A 366 14.43 52.31 37.08
C LYS A 366 13.62 53.34 37.84
N ILE A 367 13.57 53.29 39.16
CA ILE A 367 12.91 54.30 39.98
C ILE A 367 13.53 55.68 39.74
N LYS A 368 14.87 55.78 39.72
CA LYS A 368 15.56 57.05 39.50
C LYS A 368 15.29 57.58 38.06
N GLU A 369 15.36 56.72 37.07
CA GLU A 369 15.08 57.07 35.65
C GLU A 369 13.64 57.66 35.52
N TYR A 370 12.63 56.88 35.99
CA TYR A 370 11.25 57.28 35.84
C TYR A 370 10.82 58.44 36.77
N THR A 371 11.55 58.63 37.90
CA THR A 371 11.36 59.81 38.73
C THR A 371 11.82 61.06 37.98
N SER A 372 12.92 60.99 37.28
CA SER A 372 13.41 62.09 36.44
C SER A 372 12.47 62.43 35.31
N LEU A 373 11.93 61.38 34.63
CA LEU A 373 10.89 61.55 33.59
C LEU A 373 9.59 62.17 34.14
N LYS A 374 9.18 61.75 35.32
CA LYS A 374 7.99 62.34 36.01
C LYS A 374 8.16 63.82 36.17
N GLN A 375 9.31 64.29 36.71
CA GLN A 375 9.59 65.72 36.94
C GLN A 375 9.61 66.51 35.65
N ALA A 376 10.19 65.93 34.57
CA ALA A 376 10.26 66.53 33.27
C ALA A 376 8.84 66.76 32.65
N TYR A 377 7.99 65.69 32.69
CA TYR A 377 6.64 65.78 32.14
C TYR A 377 5.72 66.63 33.02
N GLU A 378 5.88 66.64 34.33
CA GLU A 378 5.15 67.52 35.25
C GLU A 378 5.42 68.99 34.97
N LYS A 379 6.67 69.35 34.71
CA LYS A 379 7.06 70.69 34.29
C LYS A 379 6.42 71.06 32.95
N GLU A 380 6.50 70.18 31.95
CA GLU A 380 5.95 70.42 30.61
C GLU A 380 4.39 70.59 30.68
N LEU A 381 3.68 69.80 31.48
CA LEU A 381 2.24 69.95 31.71
C LEU A 381 1.90 71.28 32.38
N ASN A 382 2.69 71.72 33.38
CA ASN A 382 2.48 73.00 34.07
C ASN A 382 2.73 74.20 33.12
N ASP A 383 3.72 74.12 32.25
CA ASP A 383 4.03 75.12 31.25
C ASP A 383 2.85 75.26 30.20
N ILE A 384 2.22 74.13 29.83
CA ILE A 384 1.04 74.10 28.93
C ILE A 384 -0.18 74.71 29.63
N VAL A 385 -0.47 74.37 30.88
CA VAL A 385 -1.60 74.88 31.65
C VAL A 385 -1.41 76.34 32.07
N GLY A 386 -0.18 76.71 32.44
CA GLY A 386 0.12 78.08 32.85
C GLY A 386 0.27 79.09 31.71
N GLY A 387 0.50 78.62 30.45
CA GLY A 387 0.54 79.45 29.26
C GLY A 387 -0.85 79.81 28.70
N GLY A 388 -1.91 79.13 29.16
CA GLY A 388 -3.30 79.37 28.70
C GLY A 388 -4.05 80.53 29.40
N ASP A 389 -3.49 81.13 30.45
CA ASP A 389 -4.11 82.23 31.16
C ASP A 389 -3.67 83.63 30.71
N ASN A 390 -2.97 83.71 29.57
CA ASN A 390 -2.43 84.97 29.03
C ASN A 390 -2.90 85.27 27.56
N GLU A 391 -4.07 84.83 27.14
CA GLU A 391 -4.70 85.29 25.90
C GLU A 391 -6.11 85.79 26.14
#